data_475617e2565190761db8aa61e3d773b1
#
_entry.id   475617e2565190761db8aa61e3d773b1
#
_cell.length_a   1.000
_cell.length_b   1.000
_cell.length_c   1.000
_cell.angle_alpha   90.00
_cell.angle_beta   90.00
_cell.angle_gamma   90.00
#
_symmetry.space_group_name_H-M   'P 1'
#
loop_
_entity.id
_entity.type
_entity.pdbx_description
1 polymer ?
#
loop_
_entity_poly.entity_id
_entity_poly.type
_entity_poly.pdbx_seq_one_letter_code
_entity_poly.pdbx_strand_id
1 'polypeptide(L)'
;MRRIITLLALLALPASAATLPPGFTETALTSSLSNPTAMAIAPDGRIFVCQQGGQLRVVKNDALLATPFVTLTVNSAGERGLLGIAFDPDFLTNHYLYVYYTATTPAIHNRISRFTAAGDVAEPGSELVLFDFNNLSAATNHNGGGLHFGRDGKLYASVGENANPSNSQTLSNLLGKMHRLNNDGTIPTDNPFYNTATGVNRSIWALGLRNPFTFGVHPLTGRIFIDDVGEGTWEEINDGIAGANYGWPNTEGPTNNPSYQTPLYYYANANAVECAIAGGTFYVPEVRQFPGAYVESYFFSDLCGGWIHRLNVSTAMSNDFATGISNPVDLQVGGDGSLHYLARNGVLSRIRWSTHTKGDVNGDGATNDADIIYLTNYLFAGGPAPVQGGDVDNNGSINASDLDYLVAYLLGRGPTPL
;
A
#
# COMPACT_ATOMS: atom_id res chain seq x y z
N MET A 1 -57.33 7.72 4.72
CA MET A 1 -56.05 8.31 5.14
C MET A 1 -54.92 7.59 4.44
N ARG A 2 -54.33 8.16 3.36
CA ARG A 2 -53.16 7.62 2.69
C ARG A 2 -51.91 8.11 3.41
N ARG A 3 -51.11 7.20 3.98
CA ARG A 3 -49.80 7.54 4.58
C ARG A 3 -48.81 7.70 3.43
N ILE A 4 -48.30 8.90 3.27
CA ILE A 4 -47.14 9.18 2.38
C ILE A 4 -45.89 8.74 3.18
N ILE A 5 -45.22 7.71 2.71
CA ILE A 5 -43.88 7.30 3.19
C ILE A 5 -42.88 8.15 2.39
N THR A 6 -42.32 9.16 3.03
CA THR A 6 -41.22 9.94 2.47
C THR A 6 -39.95 9.10 2.59
N LEU A 7 -39.46 8.59 1.49
CA LEU A 7 -38.16 7.93 1.41
C LEU A 7 -37.09 9.02 1.48
N LEU A 8 -36.42 9.15 2.63
CA LEU A 8 -35.23 9.99 2.75
C LEU A 8 -34.08 9.25 2.07
N ALA A 9 -33.74 9.65 0.85
CA ALA A 9 -32.50 9.24 0.22
C ALA A 9 -31.34 9.92 0.98
N LEU A 10 -30.57 9.16 1.77
CA LEU A 10 -29.29 9.61 2.28
C LEU A 10 -28.36 9.77 1.06
N LEU A 11 -28.14 11.00 0.65
CA LEU A 11 -27.06 11.35 -0.26
C LEU A 11 -25.75 11.12 0.52
N ALA A 12 -25.05 10.04 0.24
CA ALA A 12 -23.67 9.89 0.65
C ALA A 12 -22.88 11.03 -0.02
N LEU A 13 -22.31 11.92 0.78
CA LEU A 13 -21.35 12.91 0.29
C LEU A 13 -20.19 12.14 -0.35
N PRO A 14 -19.76 12.49 -1.57
CA PRO A 14 -18.58 11.88 -2.15
C PRO A 14 -17.39 12.10 -1.20
N ALA A 15 -16.61 11.06 -0.95
CA ALA A 15 -15.32 11.21 -0.29
C ALA A 15 -14.53 12.28 -1.07
N SER A 16 -13.95 13.25 -0.36
CA SER A 16 -13.13 14.28 -1.00
C SER A 16 -11.99 13.56 -1.74
N ALA A 17 -11.85 13.82 -3.03
CA ALA A 17 -10.74 13.30 -3.81
C ALA A 17 -9.43 13.89 -3.30
N ALA A 18 -8.35 13.12 -3.36
CA ALA A 18 -7.02 13.61 -3.02
C ALA A 18 -6.60 14.76 -3.94
N THR A 19 -5.88 15.73 -3.37
CA THR A 19 -5.21 16.75 -4.18
C THR A 19 -3.91 16.17 -4.70
N LEU A 20 -3.77 16.10 -6.02
CA LEU A 20 -2.65 15.48 -6.75
C LEU A 20 -1.87 16.52 -7.58
N PRO A 21 -0.61 16.25 -7.93
CA PRO A 21 0.13 17.06 -8.89
C PRO A 21 -0.60 17.10 -10.25
N PRO A 22 -0.41 18.16 -11.05
CA PRO A 22 -0.95 18.25 -12.40
C PRO A 22 -0.59 17.02 -13.24
N GLY A 23 -1.55 16.51 -14.00
CA GLY A 23 -1.41 15.32 -14.84
C GLY A 23 -1.71 13.99 -14.14
N PHE A 24 -1.91 13.97 -12.83
CA PHE A 24 -2.38 12.78 -12.13
C PHE A 24 -3.90 12.81 -11.92
N THR A 25 -4.50 11.63 -11.97
CA THR A 25 -5.92 11.43 -11.70
C THR A 25 -6.12 10.33 -10.68
N GLU A 26 -7.18 10.46 -9.87
CA GLU A 26 -7.60 9.48 -8.90
C GLU A 26 -8.91 8.81 -9.32
N THR A 27 -9.00 7.51 -9.08
CA THR A 27 -10.24 6.73 -9.22
C THR A 27 -10.46 5.91 -7.97
N ALA A 28 -11.56 6.16 -7.25
CA ALA A 28 -11.98 5.31 -6.15
C ALA A 28 -12.53 3.98 -6.70
N LEU A 29 -11.90 2.86 -6.31
CA LEU A 29 -12.33 1.51 -6.69
C LEU A 29 -13.45 1.02 -5.76
N THR A 30 -13.39 1.42 -4.49
CA THR A 30 -14.46 1.18 -3.49
C THR A 30 -14.31 2.15 -2.32
N SER A 31 -15.44 2.42 -1.65
CA SER A 31 -15.51 3.15 -0.38
C SER A 31 -16.28 2.37 0.70
N SER A 32 -16.39 1.04 0.52
CA SER A 32 -17.25 0.19 1.34
C SER A 32 -16.48 -0.82 2.20
N LEU A 33 -15.17 -0.65 2.35
CA LEU A 33 -14.35 -1.47 3.23
C LEU A 33 -14.55 -1.06 4.70
N SER A 34 -14.45 -2.01 5.61
CA SER A 34 -14.61 -1.74 7.05
C SER A 34 -13.27 -1.78 7.77
N ASN A 35 -12.79 -0.61 8.23
CA ASN A 35 -11.51 -0.49 8.93
C ASN A 35 -10.37 -1.27 8.25
N PRO A 36 -10.05 -1.01 6.98
CA PRO A 36 -8.98 -1.72 6.28
C PRO A 36 -7.61 -1.41 6.89
N THR A 37 -6.69 -2.37 6.82
CA THR A 37 -5.38 -2.31 7.48
C THR A 37 -4.22 -2.51 6.53
N ALA A 38 -4.36 -3.38 5.54
CA ALA A 38 -3.33 -3.69 4.56
C ALA A 38 -3.95 -4.18 3.27
N MET A 39 -3.21 -4.09 2.17
CA MET A 39 -3.60 -4.66 0.89
C MET A 39 -2.42 -5.33 0.19
N ALA A 40 -2.71 -6.27 -0.71
CA ALA A 40 -1.75 -6.77 -1.68
C ALA A 40 -2.41 -6.96 -3.03
N ILE A 41 -1.66 -6.70 -4.08
CA ILE A 41 -2.10 -6.89 -5.47
C ILE A 41 -1.57 -8.24 -5.94
N ALA A 42 -2.48 -9.15 -6.25
CA ALA A 42 -2.13 -10.47 -6.75
C ALA A 42 -1.51 -10.37 -8.16
N PRO A 43 -0.65 -11.32 -8.56
CA PRO A 43 -0.09 -11.36 -9.92
C PRO A 43 -1.13 -11.46 -11.04
N ASP A 44 -2.37 -11.86 -10.71
CA ASP A 44 -3.51 -11.91 -11.64
C ASP A 44 -4.34 -10.61 -11.67
N GLY A 45 -3.92 -9.56 -10.98
CA GLY A 45 -4.52 -8.23 -10.96
C GLY A 45 -5.64 -8.03 -9.93
N ARG A 46 -6.03 -9.06 -9.16
CA ARG A 46 -6.97 -8.89 -8.04
C ARG A 46 -6.29 -8.15 -6.88
N ILE A 47 -7.04 -7.30 -6.19
CA ILE A 47 -6.55 -6.62 -4.99
C ILE A 47 -7.22 -7.27 -3.78
N PHE A 48 -6.40 -7.75 -2.85
CA PHE A 48 -6.87 -8.33 -1.60
C PHE A 48 -6.67 -7.32 -0.48
N VAL A 49 -7.71 -7.12 0.34
CA VAL A 49 -7.70 -6.12 1.41
C VAL A 49 -8.03 -6.76 2.75
N CYS A 50 -7.13 -6.63 3.70
CA CYS A 50 -7.34 -6.99 5.09
C CYS A 50 -8.27 -5.98 5.76
N GLN A 51 -9.36 -6.45 6.35
CA GLN A 51 -10.18 -5.67 7.28
C GLN A 51 -9.84 -6.08 8.70
N GLN A 52 -9.65 -5.13 9.60
CA GLN A 52 -9.18 -5.34 10.97
C GLN A 52 -9.98 -6.42 11.71
N GLY A 53 -11.28 -6.52 11.46
CA GLY A 53 -12.19 -7.50 12.07
C GLY A 53 -12.01 -8.93 11.58
N GLY A 54 -11.02 -9.25 10.74
CA GLY A 54 -10.66 -10.60 10.31
C GLY A 54 -11.18 -10.99 8.93
N GLN A 55 -11.85 -10.11 8.19
CA GLN A 55 -12.25 -10.39 6.82
C GLN A 55 -11.15 -10.02 5.82
N LEU A 56 -10.76 -10.96 4.98
CA LEU A 56 -9.95 -10.70 3.79
C LEU A 56 -10.89 -10.51 2.60
N ARG A 57 -10.91 -9.29 2.04
CA ARG A 57 -11.81 -8.90 0.95
C ARG A 57 -11.08 -8.92 -0.39
N VAL A 58 -11.83 -9.06 -1.46
CA VAL A 58 -11.28 -9.07 -2.83
C VAL A 58 -11.95 -7.97 -3.65
N VAL A 59 -11.14 -7.16 -4.33
CA VAL A 59 -11.56 -6.25 -5.40
C VAL A 59 -11.08 -6.85 -6.71
N LYS A 60 -11.99 -7.05 -7.65
CA LYS A 60 -11.75 -7.67 -8.95
C LYS A 60 -12.46 -6.87 -10.03
N ASN A 61 -11.74 -6.53 -11.11
CA ASN A 61 -12.27 -5.69 -12.18
C ASN A 61 -12.87 -4.38 -11.64
N ASP A 62 -12.12 -3.71 -10.78
CA ASP A 62 -12.48 -2.45 -10.12
C ASP A 62 -13.76 -2.53 -9.24
N ALA A 63 -14.21 -3.72 -8.84
CA ALA A 63 -15.40 -3.91 -8.01
C ALA A 63 -15.12 -4.78 -6.79
N LEU A 64 -15.59 -4.32 -5.61
CA LEU A 64 -15.52 -5.10 -4.36
C LEU A 64 -16.49 -6.30 -4.44
N LEU A 65 -15.96 -7.51 -4.32
CA LEU A 65 -16.78 -8.73 -4.31
C LEU A 65 -17.61 -8.80 -3.03
N ALA A 66 -18.85 -9.28 -3.13
CA ALA A 66 -19.77 -9.42 -1.99
C ALA A 66 -19.25 -10.45 -0.97
N THR A 67 -18.71 -11.57 -1.44
CA THR A 67 -18.19 -12.66 -0.59
C THR A 67 -16.74 -12.36 -0.20
N PRO A 68 -16.37 -12.40 1.10
CA PRO A 68 -14.98 -12.35 1.52
C PRO A 68 -14.20 -13.57 1.00
N PHE A 69 -12.90 -13.40 0.77
CA PHE A 69 -12.00 -14.52 0.49
C PHE A 69 -11.98 -15.52 1.66
N VAL A 70 -11.82 -15.00 2.87
CA VAL A 70 -11.91 -15.76 4.14
C VAL A 70 -12.32 -14.79 5.26
N THR A 71 -12.93 -15.36 6.31
CA THR A 71 -13.21 -14.66 7.57
C THR A 71 -12.52 -15.39 8.71
N LEU A 72 -11.56 -14.75 9.36
CA LEU A 72 -10.79 -15.28 10.47
C LEU A 72 -11.35 -14.82 11.80
N THR A 73 -11.25 -15.67 12.82
CA THR A 73 -11.49 -15.25 14.20
C THR A 73 -10.23 -14.59 14.75
N VAL A 74 -10.28 -13.27 14.93
CA VAL A 74 -9.15 -12.47 15.38
C VAL A 74 -9.48 -11.68 16.65
N ASN A 75 -8.46 -11.31 17.42
CA ASN A 75 -8.58 -10.23 18.39
C ASN A 75 -8.36 -8.91 17.65
N SER A 76 -9.37 -8.04 17.60
CA SER A 76 -9.31 -6.76 16.89
C SER A 76 -9.33 -5.53 17.81
N ALA A 77 -8.92 -5.70 19.09
CA ALA A 77 -8.83 -4.61 20.05
C ALA A 77 -7.65 -3.67 19.73
N GLY A 78 -7.89 -2.37 19.71
CA GLY A 78 -6.87 -1.35 19.41
C GLY A 78 -6.31 -1.50 18.01
N GLU A 79 -5.00 -1.77 17.88
CA GLU A 79 -4.32 -1.99 16.60
C GLU A 79 -4.29 -3.46 16.17
N ARG A 80 -4.77 -4.38 17.00
CA ARG A 80 -4.83 -5.82 16.70
C ARG A 80 -5.81 -6.13 15.58
N GLY A 81 -5.70 -7.29 14.96
CA GLY A 81 -6.64 -7.74 13.95
C GLY A 81 -6.00 -8.55 12.84
N LEU A 82 -6.60 -8.53 11.66
CA LEU A 82 -5.99 -8.98 10.41
C LEU A 82 -5.20 -7.81 9.84
N LEU A 83 -3.86 -7.91 9.80
CA LEU A 83 -2.96 -6.75 9.66
C LEU A 83 -2.04 -6.80 8.45
N GLY A 84 -1.83 -7.95 7.84
CA GLY A 84 -0.92 -8.07 6.70
C GLY A 84 -1.27 -9.20 5.76
N ILE A 85 -0.82 -9.07 4.52
CA ILE A 85 -1.01 -10.05 3.46
C ILE A 85 0.16 -10.01 2.49
N ALA A 86 0.58 -11.19 2.01
CA ALA A 86 1.52 -11.33 0.90
C ALA A 86 1.13 -12.51 0.01
N PHE A 87 1.44 -12.42 -1.27
CA PHE A 87 1.31 -13.54 -2.20
C PHE A 87 2.63 -14.29 -2.31
N ASP A 88 2.55 -15.62 -2.47
CA ASP A 88 3.70 -16.43 -2.81
C ASP A 88 4.26 -15.96 -4.17
N PRO A 89 5.59 -15.90 -4.36
CA PRO A 89 6.18 -15.57 -5.66
C PRO A 89 5.67 -16.46 -6.80
N ASP A 90 5.30 -17.71 -6.51
CA ASP A 90 4.76 -18.68 -7.46
C ASP A 90 3.22 -18.77 -7.41
N PHE A 91 2.52 -17.72 -6.95
CA PHE A 91 1.07 -17.70 -6.71
C PHE A 91 0.25 -18.19 -7.92
N LEU A 92 0.65 -17.83 -9.14
CA LEU A 92 -0.04 -18.28 -10.35
C LEU A 92 -0.03 -19.81 -10.54
N THR A 93 0.88 -20.52 -9.86
CA THR A 93 1.03 -21.97 -9.93
C THR A 93 0.52 -22.66 -8.68
N ASN A 94 0.90 -22.18 -7.50
CA ASN A 94 0.61 -22.84 -6.22
C ASN A 94 -0.62 -22.24 -5.50
N HIS A 95 -1.07 -21.05 -5.91
CA HIS A 95 -2.21 -20.33 -5.36
C HIS A 95 -2.08 -19.99 -3.86
N TYR A 96 -0.85 -19.89 -3.34
CA TYR A 96 -0.61 -19.59 -1.93
C TYR A 96 -0.61 -18.10 -1.65
N LEU A 97 -1.26 -17.72 -0.55
CA LEU A 97 -1.16 -16.41 0.06
C LEU A 97 -0.97 -16.53 1.56
N TYR A 98 -0.36 -15.52 2.15
CA TYR A 98 0.03 -15.48 3.55
C TYR A 98 -0.65 -14.31 4.22
N VAL A 99 -1.11 -14.49 5.45
CA VAL A 99 -1.72 -13.42 6.24
C VAL A 99 -1.06 -13.33 7.60
N TYR A 100 -0.93 -12.09 8.10
CA TYR A 100 -0.50 -11.80 9.46
C TYR A 100 -1.71 -11.28 10.25
N TYR A 101 -2.00 -11.91 11.38
CA TYR A 101 -3.15 -11.54 12.18
C TYR A 101 -2.95 -11.83 13.68
N THR A 102 -3.76 -11.20 14.54
CA THR A 102 -3.77 -11.44 15.97
C THR A 102 -4.73 -12.59 16.33
N ALA A 103 -4.18 -13.77 16.59
CA ALA A 103 -4.91 -14.96 17.02
C ALA A 103 -5.38 -14.84 18.49
N THR A 104 -6.44 -15.57 18.85
CA THR A 104 -7.04 -15.56 20.18
C THR A 104 -6.68 -16.77 21.03
N THR A 105 -6.19 -17.83 20.42
CA THR A 105 -5.90 -19.12 21.06
C THR A 105 -4.50 -19.63 20.69
N PRO A 106 -3.76 -20.28 21.62
CA PRO A 106 -4.12 -20.59 23.01
C PRO A 106 -4.08 -19.37 23.96
N ALA A 107 -3.40 -18.28 23.55
CA ALA A 107 -3.38 -16.96 24.16
C ALA A 107 -3.39 -15.92 23.06
N ILE A 108 -3.56 -14.65 23.36
CA ILE A 108 -3.51 -13.60 22.35
C ILE A 108 -2.06 -13.42 21.87
N HIS A 109 -1.82 -13.65 20.57
CA HIS A 109 -0.50 -13.50 19.92
C HIS A 109 -0.66 -13.17 18.44
N ASN A 110 0.36 -12.64 17.83
CA ASN A 110 0.37 -12.46 16.38
C ASN A 110 0.81 -13.77 15.69
N ARG A 111 0.26 -14.04 14.52
CA ARG A 111 0.42 -15.30 13.79
C ARG A 111 0.56 -15.06 12.30
N ILE A 112 1.36 -15.87 11.64
CA ILE A 112 1.37 -16.00 10.18
C ILE A 112 0.73 -17.34 9.80
N SER A 113 -0.29 -17.27 8.94
CA SER A 113 -0.90 -18.46 8.31
C SER A 113 -0.85 -18.36 6.80
N ARG A 114 -0.76 -19.50 6.11
CA ARG A 114 -0.88 -19.63 4.67
C ARG A 114 -2.24 -20.21 4.30
N PHE A 115 -2.83 -19.69 3.24
CA PHE A 115 -4.06 -20.21 2.62
C PHE A 115 -3.79 -20.60 1.16
N THR A 116 -4.61 -21.51 0.64
CA THR A 116 -4.69 -21.83 -0.79
C THR A 116 -5.92 -21.16 -1.38
N ALA A 117 -5.76 -20.42 -2.47
CA ALA A 117 -6.88 -19.79 -3.15
C ALA A 117 -7.58 -20.78 -4.09
N ALA A 118 -8.92 -20.87 -3.97
CA ALA A 118 -9.82 -21.54 -4.90
C ALA A 118 -10.65 -20.47 -5.62
N GLY A 119 -10.06 -19.84 -6.65
CA GLY A 119 -10.65 -18.67 -7.28
C GLY A 119 -10.67 -17.46 -6.35
N ASP A 120 -11.85 -16.90 -6.10
CA ASP A 120 -12.03 -15.69 -5.29
C ASP A 120 -12.30 -15.95 -3.80
N VAL A 121 -12.16 -17.22 -3.35
CA VAL A 121 -12.32 -17.66 -1.96
C VAL A 121 -11.16 -18.57 -1.54
N ALA A 122 -10.94 -18.71 -0.24
CA ALA A 122 -10.00 -19.70 0.28
C ALA A 122 -10.55 -21.11 0.07
N GLU A 123 -9.69 -22.06 -0.30
CA GLU A 123 -10.04 -23.48 -0.27
C GLU A 123 -10.43 -23.89 1.16
N PRO A 124 -11.58 -24.54 1.35
CA PRO A 124 -12.04 -24.93 2.68
C PRO A 124 -11.02 -25.80 3.42
N GLY A 125 -10.64 -25.39 4.63
CA GLY A 125 -9.67 -26.11 5.46
C GLY A 125 -8.21 -25.96 5.03
N SER A 126 -7.90 -25.04 4.11
CA SER A 126 -6.53 -24.83 3.60
C SER A 126 -5.64 -23.99 4.52
N GLU A 127 -6.17 -23.48 5.63
CA GLU A 127 -5.33 -22.75 6.58
C GLU A 127 -4.22 -23.63 7.12
N LEU A 128 -2.98 -23.18 6.93
CA LEU A 128 -1.79 -23.78 7.53
C LEU A 128 -1.10 -22.72 8.39
N VAL A 129 -1.09 -22.92 9.71
CA VAL A 129 -0.32 -22.08 10.63
C VAL A 129 1.16 -22.32 10.38
N LEU A 130 1.88 -21.24 10.07
CA LEU A 130 3.32 -21.30 9.77
C LEU A 130 4.16 -20.84 10.94
N PHE A 131 3.77 -19.74 11.60
CA PHE A 131 4.60 -19.13 12.63
C PHE A 131 3.76 -18.38 13.67
N ASP A 132 4.00 -18.66 14.95
CA ASP A 132 3.41 -17.95 16.08
C ASP A 132 4.47 -17.09 16.77
N PHE A 133 4.15 -15.82 16.98
CA PHE A 133 4.98 -14.90 17.73
C PHE A 133 4.71 -15.00 19.25
N ASN A 134 5.46 -14.27 20.05
CA ASN A 134 5.24 -14.24 21.48
C ASN A 134 3.83 -13.78 21.87
N ASN A 135 3.32 -14.30 22.98
CA ASN A 135 2.07 -13.81 23.55
C ASN A 135 2.13 -12.31 23.80
N LEU A 136 1.05 -11.62 23.45
CA LEU A 136 0.92 -10.19 23.65
C LEU A 136 0.49 -9.88 25.10
N SER A 137 0.88 -8.73 25.60
CA SER A 137 0.46 -8.18 26.88
C SER A 137 -0.99 -7.68 26.84
N ALA A 138 -1.44 -6.96 27.85
CA ALA A 138 -2.73 -6.27 27.82
C ALA A 138 -2.73 -5.04 26.89
N ALA A 139 -1.56 -4.49 26.54
CA ALA A 139 -1.46 -3.39 25.59
C ALA A 139 -1.90 -3.84 24.20
N THR A 140 -2.71 -3.01 23.53
CA THR A 140 -3.34 -3.35 22.24
C THR A 140 -2.67 -2.70 21.04
N ASN A 141 -1.64 -1.90 21.25
CA ASN A 141 -0.86 -1.17 20.27
C ASN A 141 0.50 -1.84 19.97
N HIS A 142 1.17 -1.34 18.96
CA HIS A 142 2.47 -1.79 18.46
C HIS A 142 2.49 -3.28 18.09
N ASN A 143 1.67 -3.62 17.09
CA ASN A 143 1.57 -5.00 16.59
C ASN A 143 2.39 -5.22 15.31
N GLY A 144 2.83 -4.15 14.63
CA GLY A 144 3.40 -4.27 13.29
C GLY A 144 2.37 -4.77 12.29
N GLY A 145 2.76 -5.66 11.39
CA GLY A 145 1.84 -6.31 10.46
C GLY A 145 2.35 -6.40 9.02
N GLY A 146 3.37 -5.63 8.65
CA GLY A 146 3.96 -5.70 7.32
C GLY A 146 4.39 -7.13 6.98
N LEU A 147 4.06 -7.60 5.77
CA LEU A 147 4.34 -8.95 5.29
C LEU A 147 4.66 -8.90 3.79
N HIS A 148 5.90 -9.23 3.39
CA HIS A 148 6.34 -9.24 2.00
C HIS A 148 7.35 -10.34 1.73
N PHE A 149 7.39 -10.82 0.49
CA PHE A 149 8.48 -11.66 0.01
C PHE A 149 9.66 -10.80 -0.44
N GLY A 150 10.85 -11.17 0.01
CA GLY A 150 12.10 -10.64 -0.51
C GLY A 150 12.46 -11.26 -1.87
N ARG A 151 13.40 -10.64 -2.57
CA ARG A 151 13.94 -11.21 -3.82
C ARG A 151 14.68 -12.55 -3.65
N ASP A 152 15.05 -12.85 -2.43
CA ASP A 152 15.63 -14.13 -2.03
C ASP A 152 14.59 -15.25 -1.83
N GLY A 153 13.31 -14.96 -2.13
CA GLY A 153 12.20 -15.88 -1.97
C GLY A 153 11.82 -16.17 -0.51
N LYS A 154 12.32 -15.38 0.44
CA LYS A 154 11.98 -15.51 1.86
C LYS A 154 10.85 -14.58 2.23
N LEU A 155 10.04 -15.00 3.20
CA LEU A 155 8.96 -14.21 3.76
C LEU A 155 9.50 -13.35 4.89
N TYR A 156 9.37 -12.02 4.75
CA TYR A 156 9.71 -11.06 5.77
C TYR A 156 8.45 -10.60 6.50
N ALA A 157 8.56 -10.41 7.82
CA ALA A 157 7.47 -9.90 8.65
C ALA A 157 7.99 -8.86 9.63
N SER A 158 7.25 -7.77 9.80
CA SER A 158 7.53 -6.75 10.80
C SER A 158 6.62 -6.92 12.02
N VAL A 159 7.20 -6.83 13.22
CA VAL A 159 6.50 -7.04 14.49
C VAL A 159 6.84 -5.93 15.46
N GLY A 160 5.83 -5.24 15.97
CA GLY A 160 6.00 -4.19 16.97
C GLY A 160 6.35 -4.74 18.35
N GLU A 161 6.78 -3.86 19.24
CA GLU A 161 7.29 -4.23 20.57
C GLU A 161 6.18 -4.44 21.64
N ASN A 162 4.91 -4.28 21.25
CA ASN A 162 3.71 -4.43 22.10
C ASN A 162 3.74 -3.55 23.36
N ALA A 163 4.06 -2.25 23.18
CA ALA A 163 4.18 -1.24 24.23
C ALA A 163 5.07 -1.64 25.40
N ASN A 164 6.12 -2.41 25.13
CA ASN A 164 7.19 -2.73 26.06
C ASN A 164 8.55 -2.53 25.38
N PRO A 165 9.14 -1.33 25.49
CA PRO A 165 10.35 -0.96 24.78
C PRO A 165 11.54 -1.91 25.00
N SER A 166 11.61 -2.59 26.16
CA SER A 166 12.69 -3.54 26.45
C SER A 166 12.69 -4.76 25.50
N ASN A 167 11.55 -5.06 24.87
CA ASN A 167 11.47 -6.16 23.91
C ASN A 167 12.39 -5.94 22.71
N SER A 168 12.57 -4.69 22.27
CA SER A 168 13.26 -4.36 21.02
C SER A 168 14.75 -4.71 21.03
N GLN A 169 15.41 -4.68 22.20
CA GLN A 169 16.86 -4.88 22.31
C GLN A 169 17.29 -6.31 22.69
N THR A 170 16.35 -7.23 22.92
CA THR A 170 16.69 -8.60 23.31
C THR A 170 16.50 -9.60 22.16
N LEU A 171 17.37 -10.60 22.07
CA LEU A 171 17.23 -11.74 21.15
C LEU A 171 16.44 -12.92 21.77
N SER A 172 15.87 -12.75 22.97
CA SER A 172 15.09 -13.79 23.65
C SER A 172 13.59 -13.72 23.41
N ASN A 173 13.12 -12.74 22.62
CA ASN A 173 11.74 -12.64 22.16
C ASN A 173 11.65 -12.09 20.72
N LEU A 174 10.47 -12.19 20.11
CA LEU A 174 10.20 -11.86 18.72
C LEU A 174 9.62 -10.44 18.50
N LEU A 175 9.42 -9.66 19.58
CA LEU A 175 8.74 -8.36 19.52
C LEU A 175 9.73 -7.22 19.28
N GLY A 176 9.33 -6.20 18.51
CA GLY A 176 10.19 -5.06 18.12
C GLY A 176 11.26 -5.44 17.10
N LYS A 177 10.89 -6.23 16.07
CA LYS A 177 11.83 -6.90 15.15
C LYS A 177 11.33 -6.95 13.72
N MET A 178 12.29 -7.11 12.80
CA MET A 178 12.04 -7.74 11.50
C MET A 178 12.39 -9.23 11.58
N HIS A 179 11.55 -10.06 10.99
CA HIS A 179 11.73 -11.50 10.88
C HIS A 179 11.91 -11.93 9.43
N ARG A 180 12.64 -13.04 9.21
CA ARG A 180 12.83 -13.67 7.89
C ARG A 180 12.64 -15.17 8.00
N LEU A 181 11.72 -15.71 7.23
CA LEU A 181 11.27 -17.10 7.23
C LEU A 181 11.33 -17.70 5.82
N ASN A 182 11.42 -18.99 5.71
CA ASN A 182 11.09 -19.70 4.49
C ASN A 182 9.56 -19.66 4.25
N ASN A 183 9.11 -19.89 3.03
CA ASN A 183 7.70 -19.88 2.67
C ASN A 183 6.89 -21.04 3.31
N ASP A 184 7.54 -22.00 3.92
CA ASP A 184 6.94 -23.09 4.72
C ASP A 184 6.94 -22.80 6.24
N GLY A 185 7.39 -21.61 6.67
CA GLY A 185 7.49 -21.20 8.06
C GLY A 185 8.77 -21.65 8.78
N THR A 186 9.61 -22.45 8.15
CA THR A 186 10.91 -22.83 8.71
C THR A 186 11.88 -21.65 8.72
N ILE A 187 12.93 -21.72 9.52
CA ILE A 187 13.88 -20.62 9.72
C ILE A 187 15.11 -20.81 8.83
N PRO A 188 15.45 -19.85 7.95
CA PRO A 188 16.67 -19.90 7.15
C PRO A 188 17.93 -19.94 8.03
N THR A 189 18.86 -20.84 7.72
CA THR A 189 20.11 -21.01 8.48
C THR A 189 21.11 -19.88 8.27
N ASP A 190 20.91 -19.07 7.26
CA ASP A 190 21.69 -17.88 6.91
C ASP A 190 21.12 -16.57 7.52
N ASN A 191 20.12 -16.68 8.42
CA ASN A 191 19.68 -15.52 9.20
C ASN A 191 20.80 -14.98 10.10
N PRO A 192 20.93 -13.64 10.24
CA PRO A 192 22.08 -13.03 10.89
C PRO A 192 22.25 -13.44 12.36
N PHE A 193 21.16 -13.75 13.05
CA PHE A 193 21.18 -14.17 14.45
C PHE A 193 20.99 -15.68 14.64
N TYR A 194 21.07 -16.49 13.57
CA TYR A 194 20.81 -17.95 13.62
C TYR A 194 21.68 -18.68 14.64
N ASN A 195 22.96 -18.29 14.76
CA ASN A 195 23.92 -18.93 15.65
C ASN A 195 23.96 -18.31 17.07
N THR A 196 23.36 -17.13 17.27
CA THR A 196 23.37 -16.41 18.56
C THR A 196 22.01 -16.46 19.27
N ALA A 197 20.91 -16.49 18.52
CA ALA A 197 19.57 -16.71 19.04
C ALA A 197 19.24 -18.21 19.17
N THR A 198 18.19 -18.54 19.89
CA THR A 198 17.76 -19.94 20.12
C THR A 198 16.31 -20.17 19.70
N GLY A 199 15.98 -21.41 19.29
CA GLY A 199 14.63 -21.79 18.93
C GLY A 199 14.05 -20.91 17.83
N VAL A 200 12.81 -20.46 18.00
CA VAL A 200 12.09 -19.59 17.07
C VAL A 200 12.69 -18.19 16.92
N ASN A 201 13.46 -17.72 17.91
CA ASN A 201 14.13 -16.41 17.86
C ASN A 201 15.22 -16.35 16.76
N ARG A 202 15.67 -17.47 16.22
CA ARG A 202 16.54 -17.54 15.03
C ARG A 202 15.92 -16.91 13.79
N SER A 203 14.61 -16.67 13.80
CA SER A 203 13.90 -15.94 12.73
C SER A 203 14.21 -14.46 12.69
N ILE A 204 14.77 -13.89 13.76
CA ILE A 204 15.10 -12.46 13.84
C ILE A 204 16.09 -12.10 12.73
N TRP A 205 15.74 -11.09 11.94
CA TRP A 205 16.56 -10.55 10.86
C TRP A 205 17.18 -9.20 11.21
N ALA A 206 16.43 -8.34 11.94
CA ALA A 206 16.90 -7.08 12.49
C ALA A 206 16.14 -6.74 13.77
N LEU A 207 16.71 -5.89 14.63
CA LEU A 207 16.15 -5.57 15.95
C LEU A 207 16.20 -4.07 16.25
N GLY A 208 15.65 -3.68 17.41
CA GLY A 208 15.67 -2.30 17.87
C GLY A 208 14.64 -1.41 17.19
N LEU A 209 13.50 -1.97 16.80
CA LEU A 209 12.36 -1.28 16.20
C LEU A 209 11.26 -1.09 17.25
N ARG A 210 10.46 -0.04 17.10
CA ARG A 210 9.32 0.26 17.97
C ARG A 210 8.02 -0.37 17.47
N ASN A 211 7.52 0.13 16.38
CA ASN A 211 6.31 -0.36 15.72
C ASN A 211 6.49 -0.27 14.18
N PRO A 212 7.31 -1.14 13.60
CA PRO A 212 7.50 -1.20 12.16
C PRO A 212 6.18 -1.64 11.52
N PHE A 213 5.32 -0.64 11.22
CA PHE A 213 3.94 -0.88 10.79
C PHE A 213 3.88 -1.46 9.39
N THR A 214 4.66 -0.87 8.48
CA THR A 214 4.82 -1.33 7.10
C THR A 214 6.29 -1.39 6.72
N PHE A 215 6.58 -1.99 5.58
CA PHE A 215 7.87 -1.91 4.91
C PHE A 215 7.70 -2.19 3.42
N GLY A 216 8.58 -1.63 2.61
CA GLY A 216 8.60 -1.89 1.17
C GLY A 216 9.83 -2.69 0.76
N VAL A 217 9.69 -3.56 -0.25
CA VAL A 217 10.78 -4.30 -0.86
C VAL A 217 11.00 -3.83 -2.30
N HIS A 218 12.18 -3.37 -2.62
CA HIS A 218 12.53 -2.96 -3.97
C HIS A 218 12.57 -4.17 -4.92
N PRO A 219 11.73 -4.21 -5.96
CA PRO A 219 11.51 -5.44 -6.74
C PRO A 219 12.73 -5.89 -7.54
N LEU A 220 13.67 -5.00 -7.87
CA LEU A 220 14.86 -5.34 -8.65
C LEU A 220 16.10 -5.62 -7.79
N THR A 221 16.30 -4.87 -6.70
CA THR A 221 17.50 -4.98 -5.86
C THR A 221 17.30 -5.82 -4.61
N GLY A 222 16.05 -5.98 -4.15
CA GLY A 222 15.73 -6.61 -2.86
C GLY A 222 15.99 -5.71 -1.65
N ARG A 223 16.35 -4.43 -1.85
CA ARG A 223 16.50 -3.46 -0.76
C ARG A 223 15.18 -3.30 -0.02
N ILE A 224 15.25 -3.22 1.28
CA ILE A 224 14.07 -3.08 2.15
C ILE A 224 14.09 -1.70 2.79
N PHE A 225 12.95 -1.01 2.80
CA PHE A 225 12.74 0.17 3.63
C PHE A 225 11.70 -0.16 4.68
N ILE A 226 12.02 0.11 5.95
CA ILE A 226 11.19 -0.20 7.11
C ILE A 226 10.62 1.12 7.63
N ASP A 227 9.28 1.23 7.64
CA ASP A 227 8.56 2.38 8.15
C ASP A 227 8.24 2.14 9.62
N ASP A 228 9.03 2.73 10.51
CA ASP A 228 8.93 2.52 11.97
C ASP A 228 8.26 3.73 12.63
N VAL A 229 7.10 3.49 13.23
CA VAL A 229 6.31 4.52 13.92
C VAL A 229 6.99 4.92 15.21
N GLY A 230 7.30 6.20 15.34
CA GLY A 230 7.97 6.78 16.48
C GLY A 230 7.11 6.93 17.73
N GLU A 231 7.72 7.38 18.83
CA GLU A 231 6.98 7.63 20.08
C GLU A 231 6.40 9.04 20.14
N GLY A 232 7.18 10.04 19.77
CA GLY A 232 6.73 11.41 19.86
C GLY A 232 7.77 12.43 19.40
N THR A 233 8.82 11.99 18.74
CA THR A 233 9.84 12.88 18.20
C THR A 233 9.99 12.69 16.71
N TRP A 234 10.14 11.46 16.23
CA TRP A 234 10.44 11.18 14.82
C TRP A 234 9.66 9.97 14.29
N GLU A 235 9.16 10.11 13.09
CA GLU A 235 8.75 8.99 12.23
C GLU A 235 9.94 8.63 11.33
N GLU A 236 10.19 7.33 11.08
CA GLU A 236 11.43 6.86 10.48
C GLU A 236 11.21 5.96 9.26
N ILE A 237 12.02 6.17 8.23
CA ILE A 237 12.26 5.19 7.16
C ILE A 237 13.67 4.65 7.36
N ASN A 238 13.77 3.40 7.74
CA ASN A 238 15.02 2.73 8.00
C ASN A 238 15.46 1.89 6.79
N ASP A 239 16.75 2.00 6.40
CA ASP A 239 17.32 1.08 5.40
C ASP A 239 17.45 -0.31 6.04
N GLY A 240 16.77 -1.30 5.48
CA GLY A 240 16.74 -2.66 6.01
C GLY A 240 18.07 -3.38 5.79
N ILE A 241 18.80 -3.62 6.87
CA ILE A 241 20.10 -4.27 6.86
C ILE A 241 20.06 -5.52 7.75
N ALA A 242 20.49 -6.65 7.19
CA ALA A 242 20.59 -7.91 7.95
C ALA A 242 21.48 -7.76 9.19
N GLY A 243 20.95 -8.10 10.34
CA GLY A 243 21.68 -8.01 11.62
C GLY A 243 21.73 -6.61 12.24
N ALA A 244 21.12 -5.60 11.62
CA ALA A 244 21.11 -4.25 12.15
C ALA A 244 20.31 -4.13 13.46
N ASN A 245 20.71 -3.15 14.27
CA ASN A 245 19.99 -2.66 15.43
C ASN A 245 19.66 -1.19 15.22
N TYR A 246 18.36 -0.85 15.15
CA TYR A 246 17.86 0.51 14.90
C TYR A 246 17.75 1.35 16.18
N GLY A 247 18.06 0.78 17.31
CA GLY A 247 18.37 1.51 18.56
C GLY A 247 17.20 1.72 19.51
N TRP A 248 15.94 1.55 19.11
CA TRP A 248 14.82 1.71 20.01
C TRP A 248 14.93 0.76 21.23
N PRO A 249 14.69 1.21 22.48
CA PRO A 249 14.31 2.57 22.91
C PRO A 249 15.50 3.48 23.28
N ASN A 250 16.73 3.07 23.04
CA ASN A 250 17.91 3.83 23.46
C ASN A 250 18.13 5.09 22.57
N THR A 251 17.58 5.08 21.37
CA THR A 251 17.55 6.21 20.45
C THR A 251 16.25 6.21 19.64
N GLU A 252 15.79 7.37 19.26
CA GLU A 252 14.71 7.64 18.33
C GLU A 252 15.20 8.72 17.36
N GLY A 253 15.07 8.51 16.05
CA GLY A 253 15.61 9.42 15.04
C GLY A 253 17.12 9.25 14.79
N PRO A 254 17.76 10.30 14.24
CA PRO A 254 19.16 10.24 13.83
C PRO A 254 20.09 10.06 15.01
N THR A 255 21.10 9.19 14.85
CA THR A 255 22.06 8.88 15.91
C THR A 255 23.49 8.83 15.37
N ASN A 256 24.45 9.26 16.21
CA ASN A 256 25.88 9.10 15.95
C ASN A 256 26.48 7.91 16.74
N ASN A 257 25.66 7.14 17.44
CA ASN A 257 26.12 5.95 18.15
C ASN A 257 26.39 4.82 17.15
N PRO A 258 27.64 4.35 17.01
CA PRO A 258 27.98 3.33 16.00
C PRO A 258 27.37 1.94 16.29
N SER A 259 26.75 1.74 17.46
CA SER A 259 26.03 0.51 17.79
C SER A 259 24.63 0.45 17.18
N TYR A 260 24.14 1.57 16.65
CA TYR A 260 22.80 1.68 16.09
C TYR A 260 22.83 2.18 14.66
N GLN A 261 21.93 1.67 13.84
CA GLN A 261 21.72 2.14 12.48
C GLN A 261 20.89 3.43 12.53
N THR A 262 21.42 4.52 11.97
CA THR A 262 20.64 5.77 11.80
C THR A 262 19.60 5.61 10.70
N PRO A 263 18.39 6.19 10.82
CA PRO A 263 17.39 6.13 9.76
C PRO A 263 17.89 6.78 8.47
N LEU A 264 17.43 6.25 7.33
CA LEU A 264 17.69 6.80 6.01
C LEU A 264 17.00 8.15 5.83
N TYR A 265 15.77 8.24 6.32
CA TYR A 265 14.93 9.43 6.30
C TYR A 265 14.08 9.47 7.58
N TYR A 266 13.81 10.66 8.06
CA TYR A 266 12.97 10.88 9.23
C TYR A 266 12.27 12.24 9.12
N TYR A 267 11.11 12.36 9.76
CA TYR A 267 10.37 13.61 9.88
C TYR A 267 9.76 13.72 11.28
N ALA A 268 9.47 14.96 11.68
CA ALA A 268 8.99 15.22 13.03
C ALA A 268 7.61 14.59 13.26
N ASN A 269 7.45 13.87 14.37
CA ASN A 269 6.14 13.48 14.86
C ASN A 269 5.48 14.69 15.51
N ALA A 270 4.50 15.28 14.84
CA ALA A 270 3.80 16.50 15.30
C ALA A 270 2.50 16.20 16.07
N ASN A 271 2.39 15.01 16.67
CA ASN A 271 1.33 14.55 17.62
C ASN A 271 -0.06 14.71 17.05
N ALA A 272 -0.73 15.02 16.35
CA ALA A 272 -2.09 15.10 15.84
C ALA A 272 -2.15 15.56 14.38
N VAL A 273 -1.03 16.02 13.88
CA VAL A 273 -0.89 16.46 12.48
C VAL A 273 -0.12 15.41 11.69
N GLU A 274 0.95 14.88 12.26
CA GLU A 274 1.77 13.77 11.76
C GLU A 274 2.02 12.85 12.95
N CYS A 275 1.59 11.60 12.87
CA CYS A 275 1.56 10.75 14.06
C CYS A 275 1.94 9.30 13.83
N ALA A 276 1.95 8.85 12.59
CA ALA A 276 2.29 7.47 12.27
C ALA A 276 2.59 7.32 10.78
N ILE A 277 3.83 7.03 10.48
CA ILE A 277 4.21 6.61 9.13
C ILE A 277 3.51 5.29 8.80
N ALA A 278 2.87 5.22 7.64
CA ALA A 278 2.10 4.08 7.21
C ALA A 278 2.14 3.94 5.69
N GLY A 279 2.12 2.71 5.21
CA GLY A 279 2.17 2.42 3.79
C GLY A 279 3.47 2.88 3.13
N GLY A 280 4.23 1.95 2.59
CA GLY A 280 5.47 2.27 1.90
C GLY A 280 5.69 1.35 0.72
N THR A 281 6.00 1.92 -0.45
CA THR A 281 6.24 1.13 -1.66
C THR A 281 7.25 1.79 -2.59
N PHE A 282 8.11 0.98 -3.23
CA PHE A 282 8.99 1.44 -4.29
C PHE A 282 8.23 1.55 -5.61
N TYR A 283 8.37 2.67 -6.31
CA TYR A 283 7.80 2.84 -7.63
C TYR A 283 8.80 2.34 -8.70
N VAL A 284 8.78 1.04 -8.93
CA VAL A 284 9.61 0.34 -9.93
C VAL A 284 8.72 -0.63 -10.71
N PRO A 285 7.72 -0.11 -11.46
CA PRO A 285 6.76 -0.95 -12.16
C PRO A 285 7.35 -1.60 -13.41
N GLU A 286 6.86 -2.79 -13.76
CA GLU A 286 7.16 -3.42 -15.05
C GLU A 286 6.61 -2.61 -16.22
N VAL A 287 5.38 -2.13 -16.08
CA VAL A 287 4.74 -1.20 -17.02
C VAL A 287 4.80 0.19 -16.44
N ARG A 288 5.59 1.08 -17.04
CA ARG A 288 5.72 2.45 -16.55
C ARG A 288 4.48 3.26 -16.88
N GLN A 289 3.76 3.67 -15.86
CA GLN A 289 2.56 4.50 -15.98
C GLN A 289 2.85 5.96 -15.57
N PHE A 290 3.71 6.22 -14.57
CA PHE A 290 4.11 7.56 -14.17
C PHE A 290 5.30 8.08 -14.99
N PRO A 291 5.51 9.42 -15.08
CA PRO A 291 6.68 10.01 -15.70
C PRO A 291 7.99 9.44 -15.13
N GLY A 292 9.05 9.40 -15.96
CA GLY A 292 10.34 8.82 -15.59
C GLY A 292 10.96 9.39 -14.30
N ALA A 293 10.66 10.64 -13.98
CA ALA A 293 11.13 11.27 -12.75
C ALA A 293 10.62 10.60 -11.46
N TYR A 294 9.56 9.78 -11.52
CA TYR A 294 8.99 9.07 -10.38
C TYR A 294 9.57 7.66 -10.21
N VAL A 295 10.20 7.11 -11.23
CA VAL A 295 10.83 5.78 -11.17
C VAL A 295 11.97 5.79 -10.16
N GLU A 296 12.18 4.65 -9.45
CA GLU A 296 13.16 4.50 -8.36
C GLU A 296 12.85 5.36 -7.12
N SER A 297 11.66 5.93 -7.01
CA SER A 297 11.23 6.62 -5.80
C SER A 297 10.57 5.68 -4.81
N TYR A 298 10.61 6.04 -3.53
CA TYR A 298 9.82 5.40 -2.48
C TYR A 298 8.64 6.30 -2.11
N PHE A 299 7.42 5.78 -2.22
CA PHE A 299 6.23 6.46 -1.77
C PHE A 299 5.87 5.98 -0.38
N PHE A 300 5.53 6.91 0.51
CA PHE A 300 5.11 6.62 1.87
C PHE A 300 4.03 7.60 2.31
N SER A 301 3.28 7.26 3.34
CA SER A 301 2.17 8.08 3.83
C SER A 301 2.24 8.28 5.34
N ASP A 302 1.48 9.25 5.85
CA ASP A 302 1.24 9.42 7.29
C ASP A 302 -0.27 9.33 7.57
N LEU A 303 -0.63 8.52 8.57
CA LEU A 303 -2.01 8.25 8.95
C LEU A 303 -2.76 9.52 9.36
N CYS A 304 -2.16 10.36 10.22
CA CYS A 304 -2.76 11.59 10.70
C CYS A 304 -2.61 12.74 9.71
N GLY A 305 -1.45 12.84 9.08
CA GLY A 305 -1.11 13.85 8.09
C GLY A 305 -2.01 13.79 6.86
N GLY A 306 -2.53 12.60 6.56
CA GLY A 306 -3.47 12.44 5.44
C GLY A 306 -2.84 12.76 4.09
N TRP A 307 -1.57 12.43 3.93
CA TRP A 307 -0.78 12.69 2.74
C TRP A 307 0.01 11.46 2.28
N ILE A 308 0.44 11.50 1.03
CA ILE A 308 1.44 10.61 0.45
C ILE A 308 2.60 11.50 0.01
N HIS A 309 3.80 11.16 0.46
CA HIS A 309 5.03 11.79 0.04
C HIS A 309 5.83 10.86 -0.87
N ARG A 310 6.74 11.47 -1.63
CA ARG A 310 7.68 10.79 -2.51
C ARG A 310 9.10 11.05 -2.03
N LEU A 311 9.81 10.01 -1.62
CA LEU A 311 11.23 10.05 -1.27
C LEU A 311 12.09 9.72 -2.48
N ASN A 312 13.01 10.59 -2.83
CA ASN A 312 14.08 10.28 -3.77
C ASN A 312 15.13 9.43 -3.03
N VAL A 313 15.27 8.18 -3.43
CA VAL A 313 16.12 7.19 -2.74
C VAL A 313 17.61 7.56 -2.78
N SER A 314 18.04 8.27 -3.82
CA SER A 314 19.46 8.65 -3.99
C SER A 314 19.88 9.85 -3.15
N THR A 315 18.97 10.79 -2.90
CA THR A 315 19.25 12.05 -2.18
C THR A 315 18.69 12.10 -0.78
N ALA A 316 17.81 11.13 -0.42
CA ALA A 316 17.00 11.12 0.79
C ALA A 316 16.16 12.41 0.98
N MET A 317 15.75 13.03 -0.12
CA MET A 317 14.88 14.21 -0.09
C MET A 317 13.44 13.79 -0.37
N SER A 318 12.51 14.28 0.44
CA SER A 318 11.07 14.05 0.29
C SER A 318 10.37 15.25 -0.33
N ASN A 319 9.31 14.97 -1.09
CA ASN A 319 8.40 15.96 -1.66
C ASN A 319 6.95 15.47 -1.53
N ASP A 320 6.02 16.42 -1.40
CA ASP A 320 4.59 16.13 -1.42
C ASP A 320 4.20 15.47 -2.75
N PHE A 321 3.31 14.46 -2.67
CA PHE A 321 2.73 13.84 -3.84
C PHE A 321 1.20 13.91 -3.82
N ALA A 322 0.56 13.57 -2.70
CA ALA A 322 -0.89 13.66 -2.57
C ALA A 322 -1.27 14.15 -1.17
N THR A 323 -2.33 14.95 -1.07
CA THR A 323 -2.85 15.46 0.20
C THR A 323 -4.37 15.33 0.27
N GLY A 324 -4.95 15.48 1.47
CA GLY A 324 -6.40 15.39 1.67
C GLY A 324 -6.94 13.96 1.73
N ILE A 325 -6.08 12.98 1.94
CA ILE A 325 -6.47 11.57 2.10
C ILE A 325 -6.82 11.31 3.57
N SER A 326 -7.98 10.72 3.82
CA SER A 326 -8.40 10.42 5.20
C SER A 326 -7.74 9.15 5.72
N ASN A 327 -6.72 9.29 6.56
CA ASN A 327 -6.03 8.20 7.26
C ASN A 327 -5.50 7.10 6.29
N PRO A 328 -4.54 7.41 5.40
CA PRO A 328 -3.91 6.39 4.56
C PRO A 328 -3.15 5.38 5.42
N VAL A 329 -3.23 4.09 5.05
CA VAL A 329 -2.62 2.99 5.83
C VAL A 329 -1.74 2.06 5.00
N ASP A 330 -1.89 2.02 3.68
CA ASP A 330 -1.08 1.17 2.81
C ASP A 330 -1.00 1.71 1.39
N LEU A 331 0.12 1.46 0.73
CA LEU A 331 0.44 1.85 -0.65
C LEU A 331 0.95 0.65 -1.43
N GLN A 332 0.45 0.43 -2.65
CA GLN A 332 0.91 -0.64 -3.54
C GLN A 332 1.00 -0.16 -4.99
N VAL A 333 1.99 -0.65 -5.72
CA VAL A 333 2.11 -0.43 -7.16
C VAL A 333 1.48 -1.58 -7.91
N GLY A 334 0.52 -1.30 -8.78
CA GLY A 334 -0.15 -2.29 -9.61
C GLY A 334 0.73 -2.79 -10.76
N GLY A 335 0.41 -3.96 -11.31
CA GLY A 335 1.07 -4.49 -12.50
C GLY A 335 0.92 -3.59 -13.74
N ASP A 336 -0.10 -2.72 -13.75
CA ASP A 336 -0.31 -1.68 -14.76
C ASP A 336 0.49 -0.39 -14.49
N GLY A 337 1.31 -0.36 -13.44
CA GLY A 337 2.13 0.78 -13.03
C GLY A 337 1.37 1.88 -12.30
N SER A 338 0.09 1.71 -12.01
CA SER A 338 -0.65 2.67 -11.17
C SER A 338 -0.27 2.54 -9.69
N LEU A 339 -0.36 3.64 -8.94
CA LEU A 339 -0.22 3.64 -7.49
C LEU A 339 -1.60 3.48 -6.85
N HIS A 340 -1.74 2.49 -5.98
CA HIS A 340 -2.94 2.31 -5.18
C HIS A 340 -2.68 2.77 -3.75
N TYR A 341 -3.66 3.41 -3.13
CA TYR A 341 -3.65 3.68 -1.71
C TYR A 341 -4.91 3.13 -1.03
N LEU A 342 -4.73 2.69 0.20
CA LEU A 342 -5.77 2.21 1.09
C LEU A 342 -5.93 3.20 2.24
N ALA A 343 -7.15 3.62 2.53
CA ALA A 343 -7.44 4.55 3.60
C ALA A 343 -8.38 3.92 4.65
N ARG A 344 -8.11 4.20 5.92
CA ARG A 344 -8.79 3.61 7.07
C ARG A 344 -10.32 3.84 7.10
N ASN A 345 -10.79 4.90 6.45
CA ASN A 345 -12.21 5.22 6.29
C ASN A 345 -12.95 4.29 5.29
N GLY A 346 -12.26 3.30 4.71
CA GLY A 346 -12.85 2.29 3.83
C GLY A 346 -12.64 2.54 2.34
N VAL A 347 -11.84 3.54 1.98
CA VAL A 347 -11.54 3.87 0.58
C VAL A 347 -10.32 3.08 0.11
N LEU A 348 -10.45 2.47 -1.05
CA LEU A 348 -9.35 2.00 -1.90
C LEU A 348 -9.39 2.80 -3.18
N SER A 349 -8.32 3.52 -3.48
CA SER A 349 -8.19 4.34 -4.68
C SER A 349 -6.97 3.96 -5.50
N ARG A 350 -7.05 4.26 -6.79
CA ARG A 350 -5.98 4.11 -7.77
C ARG A 350 -5.60 5.47 -8.34
N ILE A 351 -4.30 5.79 -8.32
CA ILE A 351 -3.73 7.01 -8.91
C ILE A 351 -3.01 6.64 -10.20
N ARG A 352 -3.29 7.37 -11.26
CA ARG A 352 -2.66 7.24 -12.57
C ARG A 352 -2.14 8.58 -13.08
N TRP A 353 -1.08 8.52 -13.85
CA TRP A 353 -0.68 9.63 -14.68
C TRP A 353 -1.60 9.67 -15.89
N SER A 354 -2.32 10.76 -16.03
CA SER A 354 -3.09 11.03 -17.23
C SER A 354 -2.14 11.66 -18.26
N THR A 355 -1.70 10.87 -19.21
CA THR A 355 -0.94 11.40 -20.36
C THR A 355 -1.80 12.30 -21.25
N HIS A 356 -3.05 12.48 -20.88
CA HIS A 356 -4.01 13.19 -21.67
C HIS A 356 -3.81 14.70 -21.46
N THR A 357 -2.97 15.28 -22.29
CA THR A 357 -3.15 16.68 -22.67
C THR A 357 -4.53 16.76 -23.31
N LYS A 358 -5.33 17.76 -22.93
CA LYS A 358 -6.59 18.01 -23.64
C LYS A 358 -6.28 18.07 -25.12
N GLY A 359 -7.06 17.36 -25.95
CA GLY A 359 -6.77 17.18 -27.35
C GLY A 359 -6.03 15.88 -27.71
N ASP A 360 -5.49 15.13 -26.75
CA ASP A 360 -5.04 13.74 -26.93
C ASP A 360 -6.25 12.81 -26.85
N VAL A 361 -6.97 12.74 -27.97
CA VAL A 361 -8.28 12.09 -28.05
C VAL A 361 -8.15 10.56 -28.17
N ASN A 362 -7.05 10.10 -28.74
CA ASN A 362 -6.75 8.68 -28.91
C ASN A 362 -6.01 8.05 -27.72
N GLY A 363 -5.49 8.87 -26.80
CA GLY A 363 -4.81 8.41 -25.58
C GLY A 363 -3.37 7.91 -25.80
N ASP A 364 -2.68 8.35 -26.88
CA ASP A 364 -1.32 7.91 -27.17
C ASP A 364 -0.23 8.76 -26.47
N GLY A 365 -0.64 9.82 -25.77
CA GLY A 365 0.24 10.71 -25.02
C GLY A 365 0.73 11.93 -25.78
N ALA A 366 0.25 12.14 -27.01
CA ALA A 366 0.63 13.28 -27.84
C ALA A 366 -0.61 13.90 -28.50
N THR A 367 -0.75 15.22 -28.45
CA THR A 367 -1.78 15.92 -29.22
C THR A 367 -1.24 16.22 -30.60
N ASN A 368 -1.73 15.49 -31.63
CA ASN A 368 -1.23 15.56 -33.00
C ASN A 368 -2.34 15.21 -34.05
N ASP A 369 -1.96 15.04 -35.31
CA ASP A 369 -2.89 14.74 -36.38
C ASP A 369 -3.65 13.40 -36.18
N ALA A 370 -3.10 12.44 -35.41
CA ALA A 370 -3.78 11.18 -35.14
C ALA A 370 -5.05 11.41 -34.30
N ASP A 371 -5.09 12.43 -33.44
CA ASP A 371 -6.24 12.78 -32.63
C ASP A 371 -7.36 13.37 -33.48
N ILE A 372 -7.01 14.18 -34.49
CA ILE A 372 -7.97 14.68 -35.47
C ILE A 372 -8.64 13.50 -36.17
N ILE A 373 -7.86 12.53 -36.64
CA ILE A 373 -8.37 11.33 -37.33
C ILE A 373 -9.27 10.53 -36.38
N TYR A 374 -8.84 10.34 -35.11
CA TYR A 374 -9.60 9.59 -34.11
C TYR A 374 -10.96 10.26 -33.82
N LEU A 375 -10.97 11.58 -33.55
CA LEU A 375 -12.16 12.33 -33.24
C LEU A 375 -13.10 12.40 -34.46
N THR A 376 -12.55 12.55 -35.67
CA THR A 376 -13.33 12.50 -36.94
C THR A 376 -14.03 11.15 -37.12
N ASN A 377 -13.32 10.05 -36.85
CA ASN A 377 -13.91 8.71 -36.96
C ASN A 377 -15.03 8.51 -35.93
N TYR A 378 -14.84 8.98 -34.68
CA TYR A 378 -15.88 8.92 -33.68
C TYR A 378 -17.12 9.70 -34.08
N LEU A 379 -16.96 10.95 -34.51
CA LEU A 379 -18.09 11.85 -34.81
C LEU A 379 -18.86 11.46 -36.09
N PHE A 380 -18.18 10.93 -37.08
CA PHE A 380 -18.76 10.81 -38.43
C PHE A 380 -18.71 9.40 -39.03
N ALA A 381 -17.94 8.48 -38.47
CA ALA A 381 -17.74 7.14 -39.04
C ALA A 381 -18.06 5.99 -38.07
N GLY A 382 -18.65 6.27 -36.91
CA GLY A 382 -19.00 5.24 -35.90
C GLY A 382 -17.78 4.59 -35.24
N GLY A 383 -16.67 5.30 -35.22
CA GLY A 383 -15.45 4.88 -34.51
C GLY A 383 -15.61 4.83 -32.98
N PRO A 384 -14.64 4.29 -32.24
CA PRO A 384 -14.70 4.20 -30.78
C PRO A 384 -14.76 5.59 -30.14
N ALA A 385 -15.41 5.68 -28.98
CA ALA A 385 -15.49 6.93 -28.23
C ALA A 385 -14.09 7.39 -27.81
N PRO A 386 -13.84 8.72 -27.71
CA PRO A 386 -12.62 9.26 -27.18
C PRO A 386 -12.25 8.63 -25.84
N VAL A 387 -11.00 8.25 -25.69
CA VAL A 387 -10.49 7.64 -24.46
C VAL A 387 -10.54 8.66 -23.32
N GLN A 388 -10.14 9.90 -23.62
CA GLN A 388 -10.33 11.11 -22.79
C GLN A 388 -10.15 12.35 -23.70
N GLY A 389 -10.39 13.56 -23.14
CA GLY A 389 -10.02 14.83 -23.79
C GLY A 389 -10.77 15.16 -25.10
N GLY A 390 -11.85 14.47 -25.41
CA GLY A 390 -12.62 14.71 -26.61
C GLY A 390 -13.46 16.00 -26.59
N ASP A 391 -13.81 16.51 -25.42
CA ASP A 391 -14.35 17.86 -25.21
C ASP A 391 -13.18 18.83 -25.12
N VAL A 392 -12.68 19.23 -26.29
CA VAL A 392 -11.44 19.99 -26.45
C VAL A 392 -11.63 21.46 -26.12
N ASP A 393 -12.83 22.00 -26.38
CA ASP A 393 -13.23 23.38 -26.11
C ASP A 393 -13.90 23.58 -24.74
N ASN A 394 -14.08 22.46 -23.96
CA ASN A 394 -14.66 22.43 -22.63
C ASN A 394 -16.09 22.98 -22.55
N ASN A 395 -16.91 22.74 -23.58
CA ASN A 395 -18.30 23.17 -23.61
C ASN A 395 -19.28 22.13 -22.99
N GLY A 396 -18.76 20.98 -22.52
CA GLY A 396 -19.52 19.88 -21.91
C GLY A 396 -20.07 18.87 -22.88
N SER A 397 -19.70 18.92 -24.17
CA SER A 397 -20.21 18.01 -25.22
C SER A 397 -19.14 17.71 -26.25
N ILE A 398 -18.96 16.45 -26.60
CA ILE A 398 -18.04 16.06 -27.69
C ILE A 398 -18.79 16.15 -29.00
N ASN A 399 -18.42 17.12 -29.88
CA ASN A 399 -19.09 17.41 -31.12
C ASN A 399 -18.12 18.04 -32.16
N ALA A 400 -18.63 18.53 -33.28
CA ALA A 400 -17.81 19.07 -34.34
C ALA A 400 -17.04 20.34 -33.96
N SER A 401 -17.47 21.09 -32.93
CA SER A 401 -16.70 22.26 -32.46
C SER A 401 -15.38 21.88 -31.84
N ASP A 402 -15.30 20.70 -31.18
CA ASP A 402 -14.05 20.17 -30.62
C ASP A 402 -13.05 19.81 -31.71
N LEU A 403 -13.55 19.25 -32.82
CA LEU A 403 -12.71 18.95 -33.99
C LEU A 403 -12.15 20.24 -34.60
N ASP A 404 -12.98 21.26 -34.77
CA ASP A 404 -12.57 22.56 -35.30
C ASP A 404 -11.54 23.24 -34.38
N TYR A 405 -11.76 23.14 -33.05
CA TYR A 405 -10.84 23.68 -32.03
C TYR A 405 -9.47 22.96 -32.07
N LEU A 406 -9.47 21.65 -32.14
CA LEU A 406 -8.25 20.84 -32.19
C LEU A 406 -7.45 21.11 -33.47
N VAL A 407 -8.11 21.21 -34.62
CA VAL A 407 -7.50 21.56 -35.89
C VAL A 407 -6.88 22.96 -35.83
N ALA A 408 -7.61 23.95 -35.29
CA ALA A 408 -7.09 25.30 -35.13
C ALA A 408 -5.87 25.36 -34.25
N TYR A 409 -5.86 24.63 -33.15
CA TYR A 409 -4.70 24.52 -32.23
C TYR A 409 -3.48 23.94 -32.95
N LEU A 410 -3.62 22.79 -33.61
CA LEU A 410 -2.49 22.09 -34.24
C LEU A 410 -1.92 22.88 -35.44
N LEU A 411 -2.73 23.72 -36.09
CA LEU A 411 -2.27 24.64 -37.11
C LEU A 411 -1.65 25.94 -36.54
N GLY A 412 -1.55 26.09 -35.22
CA GLY A 412 -1.04 27.30 -34.56
C GLY A 412 -1.95 28.52 -34.72
N ARG A 413 -3.27 28.32 -34.99
CA ARG A 413 -4.28 29.37 -35.23
C ARG A 413 -5.29 29.51 -34.09
N GLY A 414 -5.26 28.62 -33.11
CA GLY A 414 -6.16 28.57 -31.98
C GLY A 414 -5.43 28.50 -30.66
N PRO A 415 -6.12 28.73 -29.51
CA PRO A 415 -5.55 28.56 -28.19
C PRO A 415 -5.31 27.07 -27.89
N THR A 416 -4.52 26.81 -26.85
CA THR A 416 -4.34 25.44 -26.32
C THR A 416 -5.67 24.84 -25.89
N PRO A 417 -5.89 23.51 -26.05
CA PRO A 417 -7.06 22.80 -25.51
C PRO A 417 -7.31 23.12 -24.03
N LEU A 418 -8.59 23.35 -23.68
CA LEU A 418 -9.03 23.90 -22.38
C LEU A 418 -9.26 22.87 -21.30
#